data_80304812bc527fc0d36a2a73fc0b84ae
#
_entry.id   80304812bc527fc0d36a2a73fc0b84ae
#
_cell.length_a   1.000
_cell.length_b   1.000
_cell.length_c   1.000
_cell.angle_alpha   90.00
_cell.angle_beta   90.00
_cell.angle_gamma   90.00
#
_symmetry.space_group_name_H-M   'P 1'
#
loop_
_entity.id
_entity.type
_entity.pdbx_description
1 polymer ?
#
loop_
_entity_poly.entity_id
_entity_poly.type
_entity_poly.pdbx_seq_one_letter_code
_entity_poly.pdbx_strand_id
1 'polypeptide(L)'
;MKVCILMGSPRKQGNTNALLGPFRQELEGLGAETETVWLHALEIRACRACQRDWTAFGCAQRDDVPTIFDKVLACDLIVLATPIYSWYCTPPMKALLDRLVYGMDKYYGAEKGPALWAGKALALLLTCGYRPERGCDLFEEGMRRYCKHAQLRFLGSHAERHLGYDALFMDAEKEARTRAFARELPHYGREVLSS
;
A
#
# COMPACT_ATOMS: atom_id res chain seq x y z
N MET A 1 7.99 3.62 -14.86
CA MET A 1 7.46 2.81 -13.74
C MET A 1 6.09 3.33 -13.37
N LYS A 2 5.09 2.43 -13.30
CA LYS A 2 3.73 2.79 -12.88
C LYS A 2 3.55 2.51 -11.40
N VAL A 3 3.04 3.49 -10.65
CA VAL A 3 2.89 3.41 -9.19
C VAL A 3 1.43 3.58 -8.81
N CYS A 4 0.85 2.59 -8.16
CA CYS A 4 -0.49 2.65 -7.59
C CYS A 4 -0.39 2.97 -6.09
N ILE A 5 -0.85 4.14 -5.69
CA ILE A 5 -0.85 4.61 -4.30
C ILE A 5 -2.25 4.40 -3.72
N LEU A 6 -2.36 3.47 -2.78
CA LEU A 6 -3.60 3.20 -2.05
C LEU A 6 -3.64 4.08 -0.80
N MET A 7 -4.43 5.14 -0.84
CA MET A 7 -4.54 6.13 0.24
C MET A 7 -5.63 5.72 1.25
N GLY A 8 -5.18 5.29 2.42
CA GLY A 8 -6.04 4.89 3.53
C GLY A 8 -6.44 6.01 4.49
N SER A 9 -5.96 7.24 4.30
CA SER A 9 -6.38 8.36 5.16
C SER A 9 -7.75 8.91 4.75
N PRO A 10 -8.67 9.15 5.69
CA PRO A 10 -9.94 9.82 5.40
C PRO A 10 -9.77 11.33 5.15
N ARG A 11 -8.64 11.91 5.58
CA ARG A 11 -8.42 13.35 5.56
C ARG A 11 -7.60 13.76 4.35
N LYS A 12 -8.21 14.45 3.39
CA LYS A 12 -7.50 14.99 2.20
C LYS A 12 -6.41 16.01 2.55
N GLN A 13 -6.57 16.73 3.66
CA GLN A 13 -5.59 17.70 4.18
C GLN A 13 -4.89 17.19 5.45
N GLY A 14 -4.87 15.86 5.66
CA GLY A 14 -4.23 15.25 6.82
C GLY A 14 -2.75 14.94 6.62
N ASN A 15 -2.11 14.53 7.71
CA ASN A 15 -0.68 14.27 7.78
C ASN A 15 -0.17 13.25 6.75
N THR A 16 -0.94 12.17 6.50
CA THR A 16 -0.56 11.16 5.52
C THR A 16 -0.54 11.73 4.10
N ASN A 17 -1.48 12.62 3.76
CA ASN A 17 -1.47 13.28 2.47
C ASN A 17 -0.36 14.34 2.37
N ALA A 18 -0.05 15.04 3.45
CA ALA A 18 1.08 15.95 3.50
C ALA A 18 2.41 15.20 3.26
N LEU A 19 2.55 14.00 3.85
CA LEU A 19 3.69 13.11 3.61
C LEU A 19 3.75 12.60 2.16
N LEU A 20 2.58 12.29 1.58
CA LEU A 20 2.49 11.81 0.20
C LEU A 20 2.95 12.85 -0.83
N GLY A 21 2.78 14.14 -0.56
CA GLY A 21 3.14 15.22 -1.48
C GLY A 21 4.59 15.13 -1.98
N PRO A 22 5.60 15.30 -1.10
CA PRO A 22 7.02 15.20 -1.48
C PRO A 22 7.42 13.81 -1.99
N PHE A 23 6.83 12.74 -1.45
CA PHE A 23 7.06 11.38 -1.93
C PHE A 23 6.68 11.21 -3.41
N ARG A 24 5.48 11.64 -3.76
CA ARG A 24 4.96 11.54 -5.12
C ARG A 24 5.74 12.42 -6.09
N GLN A 25 6.00 13.68 -5.71
CA GLN A 25 6.81 14.60 -6.51
C GLN A 25 8.18 14.04 -6.84
N GLU A 26 8.83 13.38 -5.88
CA GLU A 26 10.12 12.77 -6.11
C GLU A 26 10.04 11.60 -7.09
N LEU A 27 9.08 10.71 -6.95
CA LEU A 27 8.86 9.60 -7.88
C LEU A 27 8.55 10.10 -9.30
N GLU A 28 7.70 11.11 -9.44
CA GLU A 28 7.35 11.73 -10.73
C GLU A 28 8.58 12.43 -11.36
N GLY A 29 9.39 13.08 -10.54
CA GLY A 29 10.69 13.66 -10.97
C GLY A 29 11.69 12.63 -11.49
N LEU A 30 11.58 11.38 -11.03
CA LEU A 30 12.35 10.23 -11.50
C LEU A 30 11.69 9.49 -12.69
N GLY A 31 10.63 10.05 -13.26
CA GLY A 31 9.92 9.50 -14.42
C GLY A 31 8.89 8.41 -14.11
N ALA A 32 8.42 8.31 -12.87
CA ALA A 32 7.32 7.42 -12.54
C ALA A 32 5.96 8.07 -12.88
N GLU A 33 5.01 7.25 -13.34
CA GLU A 33 3.60 7.61 -13.44
C GLU A 33 2.89 7.20 -12.15
N THR A 34 2.32 8.15 -11.42
CA THR A 34 1.66 7.87 -10.15
C THR A 34 0.14 8.02 -10.25
N GLU A 35 -0.59 7.07 -9.70
CA GLU A 35 -2.04 7.15 -9.51
C GLU A 35 -2.39 6.98 -8.05
N THR A 36 -3.21 7.88 -7.48
CA THR A 36 -3.68 7.79 -6.09
C THR A 36 -5.13 7.37 -6.03
N VAL A 37 -5.38 6.25 -5.36
CA VAL A 37 -6.70 5.70 -5.10
C VAL A 37 -7.11 6.02 -3.67
N TRP A 38 -8.10 6.88 -3.48
CA TRP A 38 -8.60 7.29 -2.17
C TRP A 38 -9.63 6.30 -1.64
N LEU A 39 -9.22 5.40 -0.74
CA LEU A 39 -10.05 4.30 -0.28
C LEU A 39 -11.32 4.74 0.47
N HIS A 40 -11.27 5.87 1.17
CA HIS A 40 -12.45 6.43 1.85
C HIS A 40 -13.47 7.08 0.91
N ALA A 41 -13.15 7.24 -0.37
CA ALA A 41 -14.10 7.73 -1.38
C ALA A 41 -14.81 6.57 -2.12
N LEU A 42 -14.48 5.33 -1.78
CA LEU A 42 -14.95 4.12 -2.46
C LEU A 42 -15.76 3.24 -1.50
N GLU A 43 -16.68 2.47 -2.07
CA GLU A 43 -17.36 1.41 -1.34
C GLU A 43 -16.46 0.17 -1.29
N ILE A 44 -15.89 -0.08 -0.12
CA ILE A 44 -15.00 -1.24 0.14
C ILE A 44 -15.61 -2.04 1.28
N ARG A 45 -16.32 -3.11 0.94
CA ARG A 45 -16.92 -4.00 1.93
C ARG A 45 -15.88 -4.96 2.49
N ALA A 46 -15.99 -5.28 3.78
CA ALA A 46 -15.10 -6.23 4.44
C ALA A 46 -15.18 -7.62 3.77
N CYS A 47 -14.07 -8.35 3.77
CA CYS A 47 -14.05 -9.72 3.27
C CYS A 47 -15.01 -10.60 4.08
N ARG A 48 -15.79 -11.43 3.38
CA ARG A 48 -16.77 -12.34 3.97
C ARG A 48 -16.29 -13.79 3.99
N ALA A 49 -15.04 -14.04 3.57
CA ALA A 49 -14.43 -15.36 3.46
C ALA A 49 -15.38 -16.37 2.73
N CYS A 50 -16.07 -15.90 1.68
CA CYS A 50 -17.07 -16.72 0.98
C CYS A 50 -16.45 -17.78 0.06
N GLN A 51 -15.15 -17.79 -0.12
CA GLN A 51 -14.35 -18.75 -0.90
C GLN A 51 -14.74 -18.84 -2.39
N ARG A 52 -15.53 -17.90 -2.88
CA ARG A 52 -15.94 -17.88 -4.30
C ARG A 52 -14.80 -17.51 -5.24
N ASP A 53 -13.82 -16.77 -4.72
CA ASP A 53 -12.62 -16.33 -5.46
C ASP A 53 -11.70 -17.52 -5.78
N TRP A 54 -11.88 -18.65 -5.10
CA TRP A 54 -11.11 -19.87 -5.34
C TRP A 54 -11.44 -20.57 -6.65
N THR A 55 -12.63 -20.30 -7.21
CA THR A 55 -13.12 -20.94 -8.43
C THR A 55 -13.11 -20.01 -9.63
N ALA A 56 -12.99 -18.68 -9.41
CA ALA A 56 -12.96 -17.68 -10.47
C ALA A 56 -12.08 -16.49 -10.05
N PHE A 57 -11.47 -15.84 -11.03
CA PHE A 57 -10.77 -14.59 -10.78
C PHE A 57 -11.75 -13.49 -10.37
N GLY A 58 -11.44 -12.81 -9.28
CA GLY A 58 -12.20 -11.68 -8.76
C GLY A 58 -13.04 -12.02 -7.53
N CYS A 59 -13.57 -10.99 -6.89
CA CYS A 59 -14.39 -11.12 -5.71
C CYS A 59 -15.88 -11.16 -6.04
N ALA A 60 -16.64 -11.99 -5.32
CA ALA A 60 -18.09 -12.11 -5.51
C ALA A 60 -18.88 -10.90 -5.02
N GLN A 61 -18.27 -9.98 -4.26
CA GLN A 61 -18.94 -8.77 -3.78
C GLN A 61 -19.00 -7.71 -4.89
N ARG A 62 -20.14 -7.05 -5.01
CA ARG A 62 -20.36 -5.95 -5.96
C ARG A 62 -20.13 -4.63 -5.25
N ASP A 63 -18.95 -4.08 -5.40
CA ASP A 63 -18.49 -2.79 -4.88
C ASP A 63 -17.30 -2.31 -5.72
N ASP A 64 -16.55 -1.29 -5.25
CA ASP A 64 -15.47 -0.68 -6.03
C ASP A 64 -14.15 -1.47 -6.04
N VAL A 65 -14.03 -2.58 -5.29
CA VAL A 65 -12.78 -3.35 -5.18
C VAL A 65 -12.30 -3.96 -6.51
N PRO A 66 -13.16 -4.44 -7.44
CA PRO A 66 -12.70 -4.91 -8.75
C PRO A 66 -11.92 -3.87 -9.53
N THR A 67 -12.31 -2.59 -9.48
CA THR A 67 -11.57 -1.51 -10.17
C THR A 67 -10.19 -1.26 -9.54
N ILE A 68 -10.05 -1.51 -8.23
CA ILE A 68 -8.76 -1.45 -7.54
C ILE A 68 -7.87 -2.63 -7.96
N PHE A 69 -8.44 -3.82 -8.16
CA PHE A 69 -7.71 -4.98 -8.67
C PHE A 69 -7.03 -4.68 -10.00
N ASP A 70 -7.78 -4.09 -10.95
CA ASP A 70 -7.25 -3.73 -12.27
C ASP A 70 -6.07 -2.74 -12.15
N LYS A 71 -6.18 -1.73 -11.29
CA LYS A 71 -5.11 -0.76 -11.03
C LYS A 71 -3.87 -1.41 -10.41
N VAL A 72 -4.06 -2.28 -9.43
CA VAL A 72 -2.98 -3.04 -8.78
C VAL A 72 -2.29 -3.98 -9.77
N LEU A 73 -3.04 -4.62 -10.67
CA LEU A 73 -2.45 -5.47 -11.70
C LEU A 73 -1.70 -4.68 -12.77
N ALA A 74 -2.14 -3.46 -13.08
CA ALA A 74 -1.53 -2.61 -14.10
C ALA A 74 -0.27 -1.85 -13.63
N CYS A 75 0.03 -1.82 -12.32
CA CYS A 75 1.18 -1.09 -11.78
C CYS A 75 2.40 -2.00 -11.55
N ASP A 76 3.57 -1.38 -11.41
CA ASP A 76 4.85 -2.03 -11.05
C ASP A 76 5.09 -1.98 -9.53
N LEU A 77 4.67 -0.88 -8.89
CA LEU A 77 4.84 -0.61 -7.47
C LEU A 77 3.50 -0.25 -6.83
N ILE A 78 3.19 -0.92 -5.73
CA ILE A 78 2.06 -0.63 -4.86
C ILE A 78 2.58 0.13 -3.65
N VAL A 79 1.99 1.29 -3.34
CA VAL A 79 2.31 2.05 -2.13
C VAL A 79 1.08 2.09 -1.23
N LEU A 80 1.20 1.56 -0.02
CA LEU A 80 0.16 1.71 1.00
C LEU A 80 0.44 2.97 1.82
N ALA A 81 -0.29 4.04 1.56
CA ALA A 81 -0.19 5.30 2.30
C ALA A 81 -1.31 5.38 3.35
N THR A 82 -0.98 5.18 4.63
CA THR A 82 -2.02 5.09 5.68
C THR A 82 -1.57 5.66 7.02
N PRO A 83 -2.46 6.34 7.75
CA PRO A 83 -2.22 6.56 9.16
C PRO A 83 -2.37 5.23 9.92
N ILE A 84 -1.64 5.10 11.01
CA ILE A 84 -1.75 3.95 11.90
C ILE A 84 -2.85 4.21 12.93
N TYR A 85 -3.83 3.31 12.96
CA TYR A 85 -4.93 3.26 13.92
C TYR A 85 -4.78 1.98 14.76
N SER A 86 -4.58 2.12 16.07
CA SER A 86 -4.44 0.97 16.98
C SER A 86 -3.39 -0.05 16.47
N TRP A 87 -2.21 0.43 16.06
CA TRP A 87 -1.07 -0.33 15.51
C TRP A 87 -1.28 -0.98 14.14
N TYR A 88 -2.42 -0.75 13.47
CA TYR A 88 -2.72 -1.27 12.14
C TYR A 88 -3.12 -0.14 11.18
N CYS A 89 -3.40 -0.49 9.94
CA CYS A 89 -3.91 0.46 8.96
C CYS A 89 -5.39 0.82 9.23
N THR A 90 -5.92 1.76 8.47
CA THR A 90 -7.33 2.16 8.55
C THR A 90 -8.28 1.03 8.11
N PRO A 91 -9.55 1.03 8.57
CA PRO A 91 -10.52 -0.01 8.25
C PRO A 91 -10.70 -0.26 6.74
N PRO A 92 -10.85 0.75 5.86
CA PRO A 92 -10.95 0.49 4.41
C PRO A 92 -9.69 -0.15 3.82
N MET A 93 -8.50 0.24 4.29
CA MET A 93 -7.24 -0.36 3.88
C MET A 93 -7.20 -1.84 4.30
N LYS A 94 -7.58 -2.14 5.54
CA LYS A 94 -7.61 -3.54 6.02
C LYS A 94 -8.62 -4.38 5.25
N ALA A 95 -9.82 -3.85 5.02
CA ALA A 95 -10.84 -4.52 4.22
C ALA A 95 -10.36 -4.83 2.80
N LEU A 96 -9.65 -3.88 2.18
CA LEU A 96 -9.06 -4.07 0.86
C LEU A 96 -7.97 -5.14 0.88
N LEU A 97 -7.03 -5.08 1.84
CA LEU A 97 -5.93 -6.04 1.94
C LEU A 97 -6.44 -7.49 2.08
N ASP A 98 -7.47 -7.71 2.91
CA ASP A 98 -8.08 -9.03 3.05
C ASP A 98 -8.67 -9.54 1.73
N ARG A 99 -9.27 -8.65 0.95
CA ARG A 99 -9.86 -9.02 -0.34
C ARG A 99 -8.84 -9.21 -1.44
N LEU A 100 -7.73 -8.45 -1.41
CA LEU A 100 -6.62 -8.63 -2.35
C LEU A 100 -5.97 -10.01 -2.19
N VAL A 101 -5.75 -10.49 -0.95
CA VAL A 101 -5.21 -11.85 -0.73
C VAL A 101 -6.11 -12.89 -1.39
N TYR A 102 -7.39 -12.89 -1.11
CA TYR A 102 -8.30 -13.90 -1.66
C TYR A 102 -8.54 -13.75 -3.16
N GLY A 103 -8.50 -12.53 -3.69
CA GLY A 103 -8.76 -12.28 -5.11
C GLY A 103 -7.53 -12.42 -6.00
N MET A 104 -6.33 -12.27 -5.45
CA MET A 104 -5.07 -12.29 -6.22
C MET A 104 -4.26 -13.57 -6.03
N ASP A 105 -4.39 -14.22 -4.87
CA ASP A 105 -3.59 -15.40 -4.54
C ASP A 105 -4.32 -16.66 -4.98
N LYS A 106 -3.80 -17.35 -5.99
CA LYS A 106 -4.38 -18.58 -6.54
C LYS A 106 -4.13 -19.84 -5.71
N TYR A 107 -3.60 -19.72 -4.50
CA TYR A 107 -3.28 -20.90 -3.67
C TYR A 107 -4.50 -21.65 -3.18
N TYR A 108 -5.64 -20.99 -3.12
CA TYR A 108 -6.86 -21.51 -2.54
C TYR A 108 -7.78 -22.18 -3.56
N GLY A 109 -7.43 -22.10 -4.86
CA GLY A 109 -8.23 -22.68 -5.92
C GLY A 109 -7.88 -24.14 -6.21
N ALA A 110 -8.68 -24.77 -7.09
CA ALA A 110 -8.41 -26.10 -7.59
C ALA A 110 -7.09 -26.19 -8.39
N GLU A 111 -6.77 -25.12 -9.11
CA GLU A 111 -5.51 -24.94 -9.80
C GLU A 111 -4.58 -24.04 -8.98
N LYS A 112 -3.56 -24.65 -8.38
CA LYS A 112 -2.52 -23.88 -7.67
C LYS A 112 -1.56 -23.26 -8.67
N GLY A 113 -1.32 -21.98 -8.52
CA GLY A 113 -0.39 -21.24 -9.38
C GLY A 113 0.22 -20.06 -8.62
N PRO A 114 1.15 -19.34 -9.25
CA PRO A 114 1.65 -18.10 -8.65
C PRO A 114 0.50 -17.11 -8.48
N ALA A 115 0.64 -16.23 -7.46
CA ALA A 115 -0.30 -15.13 -7.27
C ALA A 115 -0.36 -14.25 -8.53
N LEU A 116 -1.52 -13.70 -8.87
CA LEU A 116 -1.70 -12.86 -10.07
C LEU A 116 -0.81 -11.61 -10.06
N TRP A 117 -0.43 -11.16 -8.89
CA TRP A 117 0.45 -10.00 -8.66
C TRP A 117 1.85 -10.41 -8.21
N ALA A 118 2.23 -11.68 -8.36
CA ALA A 118 3.55 -12.17 -7.98
C ALA A 118 4.67 -11.33 -8.60
N GLY A 119 5.69 -11.03 -7.79
CA GLY A 119 6.85 -10.25 -8.20
C GLY A 119 6.65 -8.73 -8.18
N LYS A 120 5.41 -8.20 -8.04
CA LYS A 120 5.21 -6.76 -7.89
C LYS A 120 5.82 -6.24 -6.60
N ALA A 121 6.25 -4.99 -6.63
CA ALA A 121 6.83 -4.32 -5.47
C ALA A 121 5.74 -3.72 -4.57
N LEU A 122 5.98 -3.70 -3.25
CA LEU A 122 5.14 -3.04 -2.27
C LEU A 122 5.99 -2.24 -1.28
N ALA A 123 5.61 -0.98 -1.04
CA ALA A 123 6.20 -0.09 -0.05
C ALA A 123 5.13 0.52 0.86
N LEU A 124 5.54 0.93 2.07
CA LEU A 124 4.64 1.57 3.04
C LEU A 124 5.03 3.04 3.23
N LEU A 125 4.03 3.91 3.28
CA LEU A 125 4.14 5.31 3.64
C LEU A 125 3.21 5.59 4.81
N LEU A 126 3.75 5.75 6.03
CA LEU A 126 2.99 5.66 7.26
C LEU A 126 3.05 6.96 8.08
N THR A 127 1.96 7.25 8.78
CA THR A 127 1.95 8.29 9.82
C THR A 127 1.39 7.71 11.11
N CYS A 128 2.00 8.02 12.25
CA CYS A 128 1.62 7.46 13.55
C CYS A 128 1.76 8.47 14.70
N GLY A 129 1.08 8.23 15.81
CA GLY A 129 1.16 9.07 17.02
C GLY A 129 2.30 8.69 17.94
N TYR A 130 2.75 7.44 17.93
CA TYR A 130 3.90 6.97 18.68
C TYR A 130 5.20 7.15 17.87
N ARG A 131 6.36 6.86 18.48
CA ARG A 131 7.58 6.70 17.72
C ARG A 131 7.42 5.56 16.71
N PRO A 132 7.91 5.70 15.46
CA PRO A 132 7.69 4.71 14.41
C PRO A 132 8.04 3.28 14.83
N GLU A 133 9.11 3.11 15.61
CA GLU A 133 9.60 1.80 16.08
C GLU A 133 8.64 1.07 17.03
N ARG A 134 7.64 1.80 17.56
CA ARG A 134 6.60 1.25 18.46
C ARG A 134 5.17 1.51 17.98
N GLY A 135 5.02 2.34 16.95
CA GLY A 135 3.73 2.70 16.42
C GLY A 135 3.39 1.99 15.12
N CYS A 136 4.41 1.63 14.33
CA CYS A 136 4.26 1.05 13.00
C CYS A 136 4.74 -0.41 12.91
N ASP A 137 5.49 -0.88 13.90
CA ASP A 137 6.18 -2.17 13.94
C ASP A 137 5.26 -3.37 13.67
N LEU A 138 4.10 -3.42 14.31
CA LEU A 138 3.15 -4.53 14.11
C LEU A 138 2.57 -4.55 12.70
N PHE A 139 2.23 -3.37 12.16
CA PHE A 139 1.72 -3.29 10.80
C PHE A 139 2.81 -3.64 9.78
N GLU A 140 4.03 -3.13 9.98
CA GLU A 140 5.15 -3.42 9.09
C GLU A 140 5.49 -4.91 9.08
N GLU A 141 5.60 -5.55 10.26
CA GLU A 141 5.83 -6.99 10.35
C GLU A 141 4.69 -7.80 9.72
N GLY A 142 3.44 -7.38 9.95
CA GLY A 142 2.28 -7.96 9.27
C GLY A 142 2.40 -7.87 7.75
N MET A 143 2.84 -6.73 7.21
CA MET A 143 3.01 -6.55 5.77
C MET A 143 4.21 -7.31 5.19
N ARG A 144 5.28 -7.53 5.95
CA ARG A 144 6.38 -8.43 5.53
C ARG A 144 5.87 -9.85 5.32
N ARG A 145 5.08 -10.37 6.26
CA ARG A 145 4.45 -11.69 6.16
C ARG A 145 3.43 -11.75 5.03
N TYR A 146 2.63 -10.69 4.88
CA TYR A 146 1.66 -10.55 3.80
C TYR A 146 2.35 -10.61 2.44
N CYS A 147 3.41 -9.84 2.22
CA CYS A 147 4.16 -9.84 0.98
C CYS A 147 4.77 -11.20 0.67
N LYS A 148 5.36 -11.88 1.69
CA LYS A 148 5.88 -13.23 1.52
C LYS A 148 4.79 -14.21 1.10
N HIS A 149 3.61 -14.15 1.72
CA HIS A 149 2.46 -15.00 1.39
C HIS A 149 1.95 -14.72 -0.02
N ALA A 150 1.78 -13.46 -0.37
CA ALA A 150 1.24 -12.99 -1.65
C ALA A 150 2.28 -12.94 -2.79
N GLN A 151 3.50 -13.41 -2.56
CA GLN A 151 4.62 -13.39 -3.51
C GLN A 151 4.98 -11.99 -4.02
N LEU A 152 4.76 -10.97 -3.18
CA LEU A 152 5.18 -9.59 -3.43
C LEU A 152 6.60 -9.35 -2.91
N ARG A 153 7.29 -8.37 -3.48
CA ARG A 153 8.57 -7.88 -2.98
C ARG A 153 8.34 -6.71 -2.04
N PHE A 154 8.59 -6.89 -0.75
CA PHE A 154 8.52 -5.80 0.21
C PHE A 154 9.77 -4.92 0.12
N LEU A 155 9.60 -3.63 -0.23
CA LEU A 155 10.70 -2.68 -0.41
C LEU A 155 11.02 -1.84 0.84
N GLY A 156 10.23 -1.98 1.90
CA GLY A 156 10.43 -1.24 3.13
C GLY A 156 9.29 -0.30 3.47
N SER A 157 9.52 0.49 4.52
CA SER A 157 8.57 1.47 5.04
C SER A 157 9.26 2.79 5.34
N HIS A 158 8.54 3.89 5.13
CA HIS A 158 8.84 5.20 5.68
C HIS A 158 7.70 5.64 6.56
N ALA A 159 8.02 5.99 7.81
CA ALA A 159 7.03 6.36 8.81
C ALA A 159 7.42 7.65 9.51
N GLU A 160 6.47 8.59 9.64
CA GLU A 160 6.67 9.84 10.34
C GLU A 160 5.67 10.01 11.50
N ARG A 161 6.20 10.46 12.63
CA ARG A 161 5.40 10.73 13.82
C ARG A 161 4.72 12.09 13.73
N HIS A 162 3.43 12.16 14.11
CA HIS A 162 2.74 13.41 14.41
C HIS A 162 2.69 13.65 15.93
N LEU A 163 2.77 14.93 16.34
CA LEU A 163 2.75 15.33 17.76
C LEU A 163 1.38 15.80 18.24
N GLY A 164 0.37 15.65 17.43
CA GLY A 164 -1.00 16.11 17.68
C GLY A 164 -1.67 16.59 16.39
N TYR A 165 -2.96 16.87 16.48
CA TYR A 165 -3.72 17.30 15.30
C TYR A 165 -3.52 18.78 14.98
N ASP A 166 -3.16 19.59 15.98
CA ASP A 166 -2.93 21.03 15.86
C ASP A 166 -1.47 21.40 15.64
N ALA A 167 -0.56 20.43 15.70
CA ALA A 167 0.85 20.64 15.46
C ALA A 167 1.17 20.64 13.96
N LEU A 168 2.07 21.52 13.54
CA LEU A 168 2.63 21.47 12.19
C LEU A 168 3.29 20.11 11.98
N PHE A 169 2.80 19.36 11.01
CA PHE A 169 3.29 17.99 10.78
C PHE A 169 4.56 17.97 9.93
N MET A 170 4.54 18.65 8.78
CA MET A 170 5.68 18.64 7.85
C MET A 170 6.71 19.69 8.22
N ASP A 171 7.96 19.29 8.17
CA ASP A 171 9.15 20.14 8.28
C ASP A 171 10.17 19.70 7.22
N ALA A 172 11.25 20.46 7.06
CA ALA A 172 12.28 20.21 6.05
C ALA A 172 12.98 18.85 6.23
N GLU A 173 13.13 18.38 7.48
CA GLU A 173 13.78 17.11 7.76
C GLU A 173 12.89 15.92 7.35
N LYS A 174 11.60 15.97 7.69
CA LYS A 174 10.63 14.95 7.27
C LYS A 174 10.49 14.91 5.75
N GLU A 175 10.46 16.10 5.12
CA GLU A 175 10.44 16.18 3.66
C GLU A 175 11.68 15.54 3.04
N ALA A 176 12.88 15.85 3.56
CA ALA A 176 14.13 15.29 3.06
C ALA A 176 14.16 13.75 3.19
N ARG A 177 13.75 13.20 4.36
CA ARG A 177 13.69 11.75 4.59
C ARG A 177 12.65 11.08 3.67
N THR A 178 11.51 11.72 3.46
CA THR A 178 10.46 11.21 2.59
C THR A 178 10.91 11.14 1.13
N ARG A 179 11.60 12.17 0.65
CA ARG A 179 12.19 12.19 -0.69
C ARG A 179 13.30 11.14 -0.83
N ALA A 180 14.16 11.00 0.20
CA ALA A 180 15.20 9.99 0.20
C ALA A 180 14.62 8.56 0.04
N PHE A 181 13.59 8.23 0.82
CA PHE A 181 12.90 6.94 0.68
C PHE A 181 12.31 6.74 -0.72
N ALA A 182 11.70 7.77 -1.30
CA ALA A 182 11.15 7.68 -2.66
C ALA A 182 12.24 7.40 -3.71
N ARG A 183 13.45 7.96 -3.57
CA ARG A 183 14.58 7.74 -4.49
C ARG A 183 15.08 6.30 -4.49
N GLU A 184 15.01 5.63 -3.36
CA GLU A 184 15.48 4.24 -3.23
C GLU A 184 14.60 3.25 -3.99
N LEU A 185 13.28 3.52 -4.08
CA LEU A 185 12.31 2.57 -4.63
C LEU A 185 12.53 2.17 -6.10
N PRO A 186 12.88 3.08 -7.04
CA PRO A 186 13.11 2.71 -8.44
C PRO A 186 14.32 1.81 -8.67
N HIS A 187 15.32 1.86 -7.79
CA HIS A 187 16.54 1.04 -7.92
C HIS A 187 16.24 -0.45 -7.76
N TYR A 188 15.27 -0.81 -6.93
CA TYR A 188 14.84 -2.21 -6.75
C TYR A 188 14.09 -2.79 -7.97
N GLY A 189 13.63 -1.95 -8.90
CA GLY A 189 12.99 -2.40 -10.15
C GLY A 189 13.99 -2.84 -11.23
N ARG A 190 15.23 -2.38 -11.19
CA ARG A 190 16.25 -2.65 -12.23
C ARG A 190 17.03 -3.95 -12.03
N GLU A 191 17.13 -4.44 -10.80
CA GLU A 191 17.89 -5.68 -10.51
C GLU A 191 17.22 -6.95 -11.04
N VAL A 192 15.95 -6.91 -11.39
CA VAL A 192 15.18 -8.09 -11.86
C VAL A 192 15.18 -8.22 -13.39
N LEU A 193 15.58 -7.19 -14.13
CA LEU A 193 15.69 -7.25 -15.59
C LEU A 193 17.09 -7.70 -16.05
N SER A 194 18.02 -7.96 -15.14
CA SER A 194 19.42 -8.36 -15.41
C SER A 194 19.80 -9.74 -14.86
N SER A 195 18.81 -10.53 -14.41
CA SER A 195 19.06 -11.91 -13.92
C SER A 195 18.28 -12.97 -14.71
#